data_fa34e770ab3a6e19217f77adc6f907ea
#
_entry.id   fa34e770ab3a6e19217f77adc6f907ea
#
_cell.length_a   1.000
_cell.length_b   1.000
_cell.length_c   1.000
_cell.angle_alpha   90.00
_cell.angle_beta   90.00
_cell.angle_gamma   90.00
#
_symmetry.space_group_name_H-M   'P 1'
#
loop_
_entity.id
_entity.type
_entity.pdbx_description
1 polymer ?
#
loop_
_entity_poly.entity_id
_entity_poly.type
_entity_poly.pdbx_seq_one_letter_code
_entity_poly.pdbx_strand_id
1 'polypeptide(L)'
;MSRKGIILAGGAGTRLHPLTRVVSKQLLPVYDKPMVFYPLSTLMLAGIREVLVISTPQDLPNFERLLGDGSDIGMKFSYKVQEVPNGLAQAFVLGREFLGSDDACLVLGDNIFYGANLPALLKAASERSEPTVFGYRVSDPERYGVVEFGPDGRAVSLEEKPSKPKSNYAVVGLYFYPNDVVEKAALLKPSARGEYEITDLNRQYLEEGRLAVETMGRGYAWLDTGTHQSLADATNFVRALVDRQGLQIACIEEIAWRNGWIDASGLSRLADSYGKSSYGQYLRGLRG
;
A
#
# COMPACT_ATOMS: atom_id res chain seq x y z
N MET A 1 20.95 2.13 3.32
CA MET A 1 20.46 0.80 2.88
C MET A 1 19.40 1.05 1.84
N SER A 2 19.26 0.20 0.82
CA SER A 2 18.14 0.31 -0.11
C SER A 2 16.89 -0.26 0.53
N ARG A 3 15.72 0.13 0.03
CA ARG A 3 14.42 -0.34 0.53
C ARG A 3 13.62 -0.91 -0.63
N LYS A 4 13.05 -2.09 -0.44
CA LYS A 4 12.19 -2.75 -1.42
C LYS A 4 10.73 -2.73 -0.97
N GLY A 5 9.83 -2.68 -1.94
CA GLY A 5 8.40 -2.66 -1.70
C GLY A 5 7.77 -4.04 -1.77
N ILE A 6 6.73 -4.26 -0.98
CA ILE A 6 5.84 -5.41 -1.09
C ILE A 6 4.40 -4.87 -1.19
N ILE A 7 3.68 -5.29 -2.23
CA ILE A 7 2.23 -5.10 -2.34
C ILE A 7 1.58 -6.43 -1.99
N LEU A 8 0.84 -6.47 -0.89
CA LEU A 8 0.06 -7.65 -0.55
C LEU A 8 -1.34 -7.52 -1.16
N ALA A 9 -1.56 -8.23 -2.23
CA ALA A 9 -2.79 -8.24 -3.03
C ALA A 9 -3.50 -9.61 -2.97
N GLY A 10 -3.41 -10.28 -1.83
CA GLY A 10 -4.06 -11.55 -1.56
C GLY A 10 -5.43 -11.41 -0.91
N GLY A 11 -6.05 -12.56 -0.64
CA GLY A 11 -7.34 -12.66 0.04
C GLY A 11 -8.54 -12.81 -0.90
N ALA A 12 -9.55 -13.56 -0.45
CA ALA A 12 -10.71 -13.94 -1.27
C ALA A 12 -11.70 -12.79 -1.57
N GLY A 13 -11.56 -11.63 -0.92
CA GLY A 13 -12.42 -10.47 -1.15
C GLY A 13 -13.92 -10.71 -0.94
N THR A 14 -14.31 -11.69 -0.11
CA THR A 14 -15.69 -12.17 0.03
C THR A 14 -16.70 -11.10 0.40
N ARG A 15 -16.28 -10.06 1.12
CA ARG A 15 -17.13 -8.90 1.45
C ARG A 15 -17.58 -8.08 0.24
N LEU A 16 -16.92 -8.27 -0.91
CA LEU A 16 -17.24 -7.63 -2.19
C LEU A 16 -17.94 -8.57 -3.18
N HIS A 17 -18.35 -9.78 -2.75
CA HIS A 17 -19.15 -10.64 -3.62
C HIS A 17 -20.45 -9.94 -4.04
N PRO A 18 -20.87 -10.09 -5.32
CA PRO A 18 -20.32 -10.99 -6.35
C PRO A 18 -19.16 -10.42 -7.18
N LEU A 19 -18.70 -9.17 -6.99
CA LEU A 19 -17.68 -8.52 -7.81
C LEU A 19 -16.36 -9.32 -7.86
N THR A 20 -15.98 -9.89 -6.72
CA THR A 20 -14.70 -10.59 -6.54
C THR A 20 -14.79 -12.11 -6.72
N ARG A 21 -15.84 -12.61 -7.39
CA ARG A 21 -15.96 -14.06 -7.69
C ARG A 21 -15.02 -14.54 -8.80
N VAL A 22 -14.61 -13.65 -9.68
CA VAL A 22 -13.82 -13.97 -10.87
C VAL A 22 -12.59 -13.07 -11.05
N VAL A 23 -12.40 -12.10 -10.15
CA VAL A 23 -11.30 -11.14 -10.22
C VAL A 23 -10.87 -10.73 -8.82
N SER A 24 -9.57 -10.56 -8.61
CA SER A 24 -9.03 -10.00 -7.38
C SER A 24 -9.63 -8.63 -7.07
N LYS A 25 -9.90 -8.36 -5.80
CA LYS A 25 -10.35 -7.04 -5.34
C LYS A 25 -9.44 -5.91 -5.85
N GLN A 26 -8.14 -6.11 -5.78
CA GLN A 26 -7.15 -5.12 -6.14
C GLN A 26 -7.05 -4.83 -7.65
N LEU A 27 -7.74 -5.63 -8.47
CA LEU A 27 -7.91 -5.38 -9.91
C LEU A 27 -9.25 -4.71 -10.25
N LEU A 28 -10.15 -4.55 -9.27
CA LEU A 28 -11.37 -3.77 -9.47
C LEU A 28 -11.02 -2.29 -9.74
N PRO A 29 -11.80 -1.60 -10.57
CA PRO A 29 -11.57 -0.19 -10.84
C PRO A 29 -11.89 0.67 -9.61
N VAL A 30 -11.03 1.65 -9.36
CA VAL A 30 -11.33 2.80 -8.51
C VAL A 30 -11.27 4.01 -9.43
N TYR A 31 -12.42 4.53 -9.81
CA TYR A 31 -12.64 5.54 -10.83
C TYR A 31 -12.11 5.08 -12.21
N ASP A 32 -10.92 5.47 -12.63
CA ASP A 32 -10.40 5.35 -14.00
C ASP A 32 -9.25 4.33 -14.16
N LYS A 33 -8.83 3.69 -13.07
CA LYS A 33 -7.72 2.73 -13.08
C LYS A 33 -7.88 1.58 -12.08
N PRO A 34 -7.14 0.46 -12.25
CA PRO A 34 -7.17 -0.63 -11.28
C PRO A 34 -6.70 -0.18 -9.89
N MET A 35 -7.34 -0.71 -8.85
CA MET A 35 -7.06 -0.37 -7.45
C MET A 35 -5.58 -0.49 -7.08
N VAL A 36 -4.88 -1.50 -7.60
CA VAL A 36 -3.45 -1.75 -7.30
C VAL A 36 -2.52 -0.59 -7.69
N PHE A 37 -2.95 0.31 -8.60
CA PHE A 37 -2.16 1.49 -8.98
C PHE A 37 -2.00 2.46 -7.81
N TYR A 38 -2.94 2.53 -6.88
CA TYR A 38 -2.88 3.42 -5.72
C TYR A 38 -1.80 3.01 -4.72
N PRO A 39 -1.76 1.77 -4.20
CA PRO A 39 -0.64 1.33 -3.36
C PRO A 39 0.69 1.31 -4.11
N LEU A 40 0.71 0.98 -5.42
CA LEU A 40 1.92 1.07 -6.23
C LEU A 40 2.43 2.52 -6.27
N SER A 41 1.57 3.50 -6.52
CA SER A 41 1.94 4.91 -6.51
C SER A 41 2.50 5.36 -5.15
N THR A 42 1.99 4.82 -4.06
CA THR A 42 2.50 5.10 -2.70
C THR A 42 3.96 4.64 -2.55
N LEU A 43 4.30 3.44 -3.03
CA LEU A 43 5.69 2.97 -3.06
C LEU A 43 6.58 3.83 -3.95
N MET A 44 6.07 4.22 -5.13
CA MET A 44 6.81 5.08 -6.07
C MET A 44 7.08 6.47 -5.48
N LEU A 45 6.13 7.05 -4.77
CA LEU A 45 6.29 8.34 -4.07
C LEU A 45 7.27 8.25 -2.90
N ALA A 46 7.43 7.06 -2.29
CA ALA A 46 8.48 6.77 -1.31
C ALA A 46 9.87 6.57 -1.94
N GLY A 47 9.99 6.63 -3.27
CA GLY A 47 11.24 6.41 -4.01
C GLY A 47 11.60 4.95 -4.24
N ILE A 48 10.69 4.01 -3.98
CA ILE A 48 10.94 2.56 -4.08
C ILE A 48 10.70 2.12 -5.53
N ARG A 49 11.69 1.42 -6.11
CA ARG A 49 11.68 0.97 -7.51
C ARG A 49 11.61 -0.54 -7.70
N GLU A 50 12.00 -1.32 -6.71
CA GLU A 50 11.87 -2.77 -6.73
C GLU A 50 10.67 -3.19 -5.88
N VAL A 51 9.71 -3.88 -6.48
CA VAL A 51 8.44 -4.23 -5.82
C VAL A 51 8.09 -5.69 -6.06
N LEU A 52 7.76 -6.39 -4.98
CA LEU A 52 7.19 -7.72 -5.00
C LEU A 52 5.66 -7.63 -4.86
N VAL A 53 4.94 -8.17 -5.82
CA VAL A 53 3.49 -8.34 -5.74
C VAL A 53 3.19 -9.76 -5.25
N ILE A 54 2.49 -9.86 -4.12
CA ILE A 54 2.08 -11.14 -3.53
C ILE A 54 0.57 -11.27 -3.72
N SER A 55 0.14 -12.35 -4.36
CA SER A 55 -1.28 -12.61 -4.61
C SER A 55 -1.61 -14.10 -4.58
N THR A 56 -2.90 -14.43 -4.76
CA THR A 56 -3.37 -15.82 -4.83
C THR A 56 -2.89 -16.50 -6.12
N PRO A 57 -2.85 -17.84 -6.18
CA PRO A 57 -2.49 -18.55 -7.42
C PRO A 57 -3.38 -18.19 -8.61
N GLN A 58 -4.67 -17.93 -8.35
CA GLN A 58 -5.66 -17.60 -9.38
C GLN A 58 -5.48 -16.19 -9.95
N ASP A 59 -5.11 -15.24 -9.11
CA ASP A 59 -5.08 -13.82 -9.47
C ASP A 59 -3.70 -13.32 -9.93
N LEU A 60 -2.61 -13.96 -9.46
CA LEU A 60 -1.25 -13.52 -9.76
C LEU A 60 -0.96 -13.34 -11.26
N PRO A 61 -1.40 -14.25 -12.16
CA PRO A 61 -1.19 -14.05 -13.61
C PRO A 61 -1.84 -12.79 -14.17
N ASN A 62 -2.91 -12.29 -13.54
CA ASN A 62 -3.56 -11.05 -13.95
C ASN A 62 -2.74 -9.82 -13.55
N PHE A 63 -2.07 -9.86 -12.38
CA PHE A 63 -1.13 -8.80 -11.98
C PHE A 63 0.11 -8.79 -12.88
N GLU A 64 0.67 -9.97 -13.20
CA GLU A 64 1.79 -10.09 -14.14
C GLU A 64 1.45 -9.51 -15.52
N ARG A 65 0.27 -9.81 -16.05
CA ARG A 65 -0.20 -9.26 -17.32
C ARG A 65 -0.45 -7.75 -17.27
N LEU A 66 -0.94 -7.22 -16.13
CA LEU A 66 -1.23 -5.80 -15.96
C LEU A 66 0.04 -4.95 -15.82
N LEU A 67 1.00 -5.40 -15.01
CA LEU A 67 2.14 -4.61 -14.58
C LEU A 67 3.44 -4.95 -15.32
N GLY A 68 3.51 -6.13 -15.96
CA GLY A 68 4.71 -6.61 -16.65
C GLY A 68 5.90 -6.79 -15.71
N ASP A 69 7.08 -6.49 -16.18
CA ASP A 69 8.32 -6.49 -15.41
C ASP A 69 8.66 -5.13 -14.78
N GLY A 70 7.88 -4.10 -15.11
CA GLY A 70 8.05 -2.73 -14.61
C GLY A 70 9.04 -1.87 -15.41
N SER A 71 9.75 -2.42 -16.39
CA SER A 71 10.78 -1.70 -17.14
C SER A 71 10.24 -0.49 -17.88
N ASP A 72 9.00 -0.54 -18.37
CA ASP A 72 8.35 0.56 -19.10
C ASP A 72 8.19 1.84 -18.25
N ILE A 73 8.11 1.70 -16.94
CA ILE A 73 8.02 2.82 -15.98
C ILE A 73 9.29 2.96 -15.12
N GLY A 74 10.39 2.32 -15.52
CA GLY A 74 11.67 2.38 -14.82
C GLY A 74 11.69 1.71 -13.46
N MET A 75 10.80 0.75 -13.24
CA MET A 75 10.71 -0.09 -12.05
C MET A 75 11.14 -1.53 -12.35
N LYS A 76 11.15 -2.37 -11.31
CA LYS A 76 11.36 -3.81 -11.40
C LYS A 76 10.32 -4.52 -10.54
N PHE A 77 9.46 -5.31 -11.17
CA PHE A 77 8.46 -6.10 -10.48
C PHE A 77 8.91 -7.57 -10.37
N SER A 78 8.57 -8.15 -9.24
CA SER A 78 8.66 -9.59 -8.96
C SER A 78 7.30 -10.06 -8.45
N TYR A 79 7.03 -11.34 -8.57
CA TYR A 79 5.73 -11.91 -8.27
C TYR A 79 5.88 -13.15 -7.40
N LYS A 80 5.01 -13.31 -6.40
CA LYS A 80 5.02 -14.48 -5.50
C LYS A 80 3.60 -14.90 -5.16
N VAL A 81 3.37 -16.20 -5.22
CA VAL A 81 2.10 -16.79 -4.80
C VAL A 81 2.02 -16.86 -3.28
N GLN A 82 0.88 -16.45 -2.73
CA GLN A 82 0.43 -16.77 -1.38
C GLN A 82 -0.67 -17.84 -1.49
N GLU A 83 -0.34 -19.10 -1.21
CA GLU A 83 -1.27 -20.22 -1.34
C GLU A 83 -2.47 -20.08 -0.39
N VAL A 84 -2.22 -19.66 0.85
CA VAL A 84 -3.23 -19.45 1.88
C VAL A 84 -3.03 -18.10 2.53
N PRO A 85 -4.06 -17.25 2.61
CA PRO A 85 -3.96 -15.91 3.21
C PRO A 85 -3.95 -16.00 4.75
N ASN A 86 -2.81 -16.33 5.32
CA ASN A 86 -2.62 -16.60 6.76
C ASN A 86 -2.29 -15.36 7.58
N GLY A 87 -2.49 -14.17 7.05
CA GLY A 87 -2.18 -12.91 7.73
C GLY A 87 -1.12 -12.06 7.03
N LEU A 88 -1.05 -10.79 7.43
CA LEU A 88 -0.25 -9.78 6.72
C LEU A 88 1.26 -9.98 6.92
N ALA A 89 1.68 -10.42 8.11
CA ALA A 89 3.10 -10.59 8.42
C ALA A 89 3.75 -11.71 7.59
N GLN A 90 2.98 -12.66 7.04
CA GLN A 90 3.48 -13.70 6.14
C GLN A 90 4.16 -13.11 4.89
N ALA A 91 3.80 -11.89 4.48
CA ALA A 91 4.38 -11.23 3.33
C ALA A 91 5.92 -11.11 3.41
N PHE A 92 6.47 -10.91 4.61
CA PHE A 92 7.93 -10.81 4.81
C PHE A 92 8.62 -12.16 4.71
N VAL A 93 7.96 -13.23 5.15
CA VAL A 93 8.48 -14.59 5.03
C VAL A 93 8.50 -15.03 3.56
N LEU A 94 7.42 -14.75 2.82
CA LEU A 94 7.32 -15.02 1.38
C LEU A 94 8.30 -14.17 0.58
N GLY A 95 8.55 -12.93 1.02
CA GLY A 95 9.45 -11.97 0.40
C GLY A 95 10.92 -12.11 0.79
N ARG A 96 11.32 -13.06 1.65
CA ARG A 96 12.69 -13.21 2.16
C ARG A 96 13.76 -13.14 1.09
N GLU A 97 13.64 -13.97 0.05
CA GLU A 97 14.62 -14.03 -1.05
C GLU A 97 14.65 -12.71 -1.86
N PHE A 98 13.48 -12.11 -2.11
CA PHE A 98 13.36 -10.84 -2.80
C PHE A 98 13.99 -9.71 -2.00
N LEU A 99 13.73 -9.62 -0.70
CA LEU A 99 14.30 -8.60 0.18
C LEU A 99 15.81 -8.73 0.31
N GLY A 100 16.31 -9.96 0.48
CA GLY A 100 17.73 -10.19 0.75
C GLY A 100 18.15 -9.46 2.03
N SER A 101 19.08 -8.49 1.92
CA SER A 101 19.57 -7.64 3.02
C SER A 101 18.93 -6.24 3.05
N ASP A 102 18.01 -5.95 2.12
CA ASP A 102 17.36 -4.64 2.03
C ASP A 102 16.21 -4.50 3.02
N ASP A 103 15.95 -3.25 3.42
CA ASP A 103 14.79 -2.91 4.24
C ASP A 103 13.49 -3.11 3.45
N ALA A 104 12.39 -3.24 4.17
CA ALA A 104 11.07 -3.51 3.58
C ALA A 104 10.11 -2.32 3.73
N CYS A 105 9.27 -2.11 2.70
CA CYS A 105 8.04 -1.34 2.80
C CYS A 105 6.88 -2.22 2.37
N LEU A 106 5.94 -2.52 3.26
CA LEU A 106 4.72 -3.24 2.95
C LEU A 106 3.56 -2.26 2.80
N VAL A 107 2.82 -2.37 1.70
CA VAL A 107 1.55 -1.69 1.51
C VAL A 107 0.45 -2.70 1.18
N LEU A 108 -0.73 -2.51 1.77
CA LEU A 108 -1.88 -3.35 1.46
C LEU A 108 -2.47 -2.93 0.13
N GLY A 109 -2.73 -3.89 -0.73
CA GLY A 109 -3.16 -3.69 -2.11
C GLY A 109 -4.53 -3.02 -2.30
N ASP A 110 -5.27 -2.82 -1.21
CA ASP A 110 -6.60 -2.21 -1.17
C ASP A 110 -6.63 -0.88 -0.42
N ASN A 111 -5.47 -0.34 -0.06
CA ASN A 111 -5.36 0.93 0.64
C ASN A 111 -5.02 2.08 -0.32
N ILE A 112 -5.76 3.17 -0.19
CA ILE A 112 -5.58 4.39 -0.96
C ILE A 112 -5.16 5.50 -0.02
N PHE A 113 -4.05 6.17 -0.35
CA PHE A 113 -3.53 7.30 0.40
C PHE A 113 -3.55 8.56 -0.47
N TYR A 114 -3.98 9.67 0.10
CA TYR A 114 -3.95 10.96 -0.56
C TYR A 114 -3.64 12.07 0.45
N GLY A 115 -2.90 13.08 0.02
CA GLY A 115 -2.60 14.26 0.82
C GLY A 115 -1.51 15.10 0.18
N ALA A 116 -1.60 16.43 0.30
CA ALA A 116 -0.65 17.35 -0.34
C ALA A 116 0.81 17.11 0.06
N ASN A 117 1.05 16.68 1.29
CA ASN A 117 2.40 16.43 1.82
C ASN A 117 2.76 14.93 1.87
N LEU A 118 1.96 14.08 1.24
CA LEU A 118 2.18 12.62 1.23
C LEU A 118 3.57 12.23 0.70
N PRO A 119 4.06 12.77 -0.43
CA PRO A 119 5.39 12.40 -0.94
C PRO A 119 6.52 12.69 0.06
N ALA A 120 6.49 13.83 0.75
CA ALA A 120 7.50 14.18 1.74
C ALA A 120 7.44 13.27 2.98
N LEU A 121 6.23 12.94 3.44
CA LEU A 121 6.00 12.01 4.56
C LEU A 121 6.55 10.62 4.23
N LEU A 122 6.23 10.11 3.05
CA LEU A 122 6.68 8.78 2.59
C LEU A 122 8.20 8.71 2.41
N LYS A 123 8.80 9.75 1.84
CA LYS A 123 10.25 9.83 1.66
C LYS A 123 10.95 9.86 3.02
N ALA A 124 10.49 10.69 3.95
CA ALA A 124 11.04 10.74 5.29
C ALA A 124 10.95 9.39 6.01
N ALA A 125 9.81 8.67 5.89
CA ALA A 125 9.67 7.34 6.46
C ALA A 125 10.59 6.31 5.78
N SER A 126 10.79 6.43 4.46
CA SER A 126 11.66 5.52 3.70
C SER A 126 13.15 5.68 4.04
N GLU A 127 13.55 6.85 4.51
CA GLU A 127 14.94 7.16 4.89
C GLU A 127 15.27 6.79 6.35
N ARG A 128 14.25 6.47 7.18
CA ARG A 128 14.45 6.07 8.57
C ARG A 128 14.95 4.64 8.70
N SER A 129 15.77 4.41 9.72
CA SER A 129 16.23 3.07 10.12
C SER A 129 15.27 2.39 11.10
N GLU A 130 14.42 3.16 11.80
CA GLU A 130 13.43 2.62 12.74
C GLU A 130 12.19 2.11 12.02
N PRO A 131 11.55 1.03 12.53
CA PRO A 131 10.24 0.61 12.08
C PRO A 131 9.24 1.76 12.20
N THR A 132 8.57 2.10 11.11
CA THR A 132 7.64 3.23 11.07
C THR A 132 6.28 2.77 10.55
N VAL A 133 5.23 3.06 11.30
CA VAL A 133 3.83 2.84 10.95
C VAL A 133 3.05 4.14 11.03
N PHE A 134 1.84 4.18 10.47
CA PHE A 134 1.05 5.40 10.42
C PHE A 134 -0.27 5.23 11.16
N GLY A 135 -0.57 6.18 12.04
CA GLY A 135 -1.84 6.29 12.74
C GLY A 135 -2.77 7.27 12.04
N TYR A 136 -3.98 6.85 11.72
CA TYR A 136 -5.02 7.69 11.13
C TYR A 136 -6.27 7.68 12.00
N ARG A 137 -6.84 8.86 12.27
CA ARG A 137 -8.03 8.97 13.12
C ARG A 137 -9.28 8.55 12.37
N VAL A 138 -9.99 7.55 12.91
CA VAL A 138 -11.21 6.98 12.34
C VAL A 138 -12.38 7.08 13.34
N SER A 139 -13.60 6.88 12.84
CA SER A 139 -14.81 6.83 13.66
C SER A 139 -15.16 5.43 14.17
N ASP A 140 -14.58 4.39 13.55
CA ASP A 140 -14.86 2.96 13.76
C ASP A 140 -13.56 2.16 14.04
N PRO A 141 -12.77 2.55 15.09
CA PRO A 141 -11.43 2.00 15.33
C PRO A 141 -11.42 0.49 15.61
N GLU A 142 -12.51 -0.08 16.10
CA GLU A 142 -12.66 -1.52 16.41
C GLU A 142 -12.47 -2.44 15.20
N ARG A 143 -12.45 -1.89 13.99
CA ARG A 143 -12.22 -2.65 12.75
C ARG A 143 -10.75 -2.89 12.43
N TYR A 144 -9.84 -2.19 13.09
CA TYR A 144 -8.42 -2.07 12.73
C TYR A 144 -7.51 -2.41 13.91
N GLY A 145 -6.22 -2.49 13.63
CA GLY A 145 -5.20 -2.36 14.68
C GLY A 145 -5.26 -0.94 15.24
N VAL A 146 -5.37 -0.80 16.57
CA VAL A 146 -5.51 0.49 17.24
C VAL A 146 -4.25 0.81 18.02
N VAL A 147 -3.72 2.02 17.83
CA VAL A 147 -2.60 2.54 18.60
C VAL A 147 -3.09 3.51 19.68
N GLU A 148 -2.58 3.34 20.90
CA GLU A 148 -2.76 4.26 22.02
C GLU A 148 -1.51 5.11 22.20
N PHE A 149 -1.69 6.40 22.42
CA PHE A 149 -0.59 7.34 22.68
C PHE A 149 -0.55 7.76 24.15
N GLY A 150 0.65 7.83 24.69
CA GLY A 150 0.91 8.41 26.01
C GLY A 150 0.88 9.95 26.00
N PRO A 151 1.02 10.56 27.19
CA PRO A 151 1.02 12.02 27.33
C PRO A 151 2.16 12.72 26.57
N ASP A 152 3.23 12.01 26.29
CA ASP A 152 4.39 12.47 25.51
C ASP A 152 4.21 12.31 23.99
N GLY A 153 3.05 11.81 23.54
CA GLY A 153 2.73 11.57 22.14
C GLY A 153 3.36 10.30 21.56
N ARG A 154 4.04 9.48 22.38
CA ARG A 154 4.58 8.20 21.93
C ARG A 154 3.53 7.10 22.02
N ALA A 155 3.61 6.12 21.13
CA ALA A 155 2.78 4.93 21.22
C ALA A 155 3.10 4.14 22.49
N VAL A 156 2.07 3.74 23.24
CA VAL A 156 2.20 2.97 24.49
C VAL A 156 1.53 1.60 24.41
N SER A 157 0.56 1.42 23.52
CA SER A 157 -0.04 0.11 23.27
C SER A 157 -0.54 -0.03 21.83
N LEU A 158 -0.65 -1.28 21.38
CA LEU A 158 -1.21 -1.67 20.08
C LEU A 158 -2.12 -2.88 20.29
N GLU A 159 -3.36 -2.80 19.82
CA GLU A 159 -4.34 -3.89 19.91
C GLU A 159 -4.99 -4.16 18.55
N GLU A 160 -5.05 -5.44 18.16
CA GLU A 160 -5.74 -5.84 16.92
C GLU A 160 -7.23 -5.95 17.15
N LYS A 161 -8.02 -5.16 16.45
CA LYS A 161 -9.50 -5.15 16.46
C LYS A 161 -10.09 -5.24 17.86
N PRO A 162 -9.74 -4.32 18.76
CA PRO A 162 -10.20 -4.36 20.14
C PRO A 162 -11.71 -4.15 20.21
N SER A 163 -12.39 -4.91 21.06
CA SER A 163 -13.83 -4.71 21.32
C SER A 163 -14.13 -3.40 22.05
N LYS A 164 -13.13 -2.85 22.75
CA LYS A 164 -13.17 -1.55 23.43
C LYS A 164 -11.90 -0.78 23.11
N PRO A 165 -11.87 -0.04 21.99
CA PRO A 165 -10.68 0.71 21.56
C PRO A 165 -10.27 1.75 22.59
N LYS A 166 -8.96 1.84 22.89
CA LYS A 166 -8.40 2.83 23.81
C LYS A 166 -8.17 4.19 23.14
N SER A 167 -8.20 4.22 21.81
CA SER A 167 -8.09 5.45 21.02
C SER A 167 -8.86 5.33 19.70
N ASN A 168 -8.96 6.44 18.98
CA ASN A 168 -9.55 6.47 17.63
C ASN A 168 -8.48 6.42 16.53
N TYR A 169 -7.24 6.04 16.84
CA TYR A 169 -6.17 5.98 15.85
C TYR A 169 -5.98 4.55 15.36
N ALA A 170 -6.41 4.29 14.12
CA ALA A 170 -6.16 3.06 13.40
C ALA A 170 -4.74 3.06 12.81
N VAL A 171 -4.04 1.94 12.88
CA VAL A 171 -2.82 1.71 12.12
C VAL A 171 -3.21 1.37 10.69
N VAL A 172 -2.78 2.20 9.74
CA VAL A 172 -3.14 2.03 8.34
C VAL A 172 -2.27 0.96 7.66
N GLY A 173 -2.71 0.47 6.51
CA GLY A 173 -2.02 -0.60 5.78
C GLY A 173 -0.76 -0.16 5.02
N LEU A 174 0.15 0.55 5.70
CA LEU A 174 1.44 1.00 5.19
C LEU A 174 2.49 0.92 6.30
N TYR A 175 3.56 0.17 6.04
CA TYR A 175 4.54 -0.20 7.05
C TYR A 175 5.95 -0.11 6.48
N PHE A 176 6.86 0.56 7.17
CA PHE A 176 8.27 0.63 6.84
C PHE A 176 9.07 -0.10 7.93
N TYR A 177 9.85 -1.08 7.54
CA TYR A 177 10.61 -1.89 8.49
C TYR A 177 12.08 -2.05 8.06
N PRO A 178 13.01 -2.14 9.02
CA PRO A 178 14.35 -2.64 8.75
C PRO A 178 14.32 -4.13 8.40
N ASN A 179 15.40 -4.64 7.84
CA ASN A 179 15.48 -6.02 7.33
C ASN A 179 15.22 -7.10 8.39
N ASP A 180 15.45 -6.83 9.69
CA ASP A 180 15.17 -7.77 10.77
C ASP A 180 13.70 -8.18 10.89
N VAL A 181 12.81 -7.48 10.17
CA VAL A 181 11.39 -7.82 10.05
C VAL A 181 11.18 -9.24 9.52
N VAL A 182 12.05 -9.72 8.65
CA VAL A 182 11.96 -11.05 8.03
C VAL A 182 12.07 -12.15 9.09
N GLU A 183 13.05 -12.02 9.99
CA GLU A 183 13.25 -12.98 11.08
C GLU A 183 12.16 -12.86 12.15
N LYS A 184 11.77 -11.63 12.50
CA LYS A 184 10.67 -11.41 13.45
C LYS A 184 9.35 -12.01 12.94
N ALA A 185 9.02 -11.79 11.67
CA ALA A 185 7.82 -12.35 11.06
C ALA A 185 7.84 -13.89 11.01
N ALA A 186 9.01 -14.49 10.80
CA ALA A 186 9.17 -15.96 10.79
C ALA A 186 8.97 -16.59 12.19
N LEU A 187 9.18 -15.83 13.27
CA LEU A 187 9.02 -16.29 14.65
C LEU A 187 7.61 -16.03 15.21
N LEU A 188 6.75 -15.31 14.51
CA LEU A 188 5.37 -15.09 14.95
C LEU A 188 4.61 -16.39 15.06
N LYS A 189 3.67 -16.42 15.99
CA LYS A 189 2.67 -17.49 16.13
C LYS A 189 1.33 -16.98 15.63
N PRO A 190 0.50 -17.86 15.03
CA PRO A 190 -0.85 -17.47 14.66
C PRO A 190 -1.66 -17.01 15.87
N SER A 191 -2.43 -15.95 15.71
CA SER A 191 -3.37 -15.45 16.69
C SER A 191 -4.54 -16.43 16.92
N ALA A 192 -5.44 -16.11 17.84
CA ALA A 192 -6.68 -16.88 18.04
C ALA A 192 -7.57 -16.92 16.77
N ARG A 193 -7.34 -16.03 15.80
CA ARG A 193 -7.98 -16.01 14.48
C ARG A 193 -7.29 -16.90 13.45
N GLY A 194 -6.16 -17.53 13.79
CA GLY A 194 -5.34 -18.31 12.88
C GLY A 194 -4.47 -17.49 11.93
N GLU A 195 -4.31 -16.18 12.18
CA GLU A 195 -3.56 -15.25 11.34
C GLU A 195 -2.23 -14.82 11.97
N TYR A 196 -1.19 -14.66 11.15
CA TYR A 196 0.06 -14.00 11.54
C TYR A 196 -0.15 -12.49 11.50
N GLU A 197 -0.51 -11.93 12.65
CA GLU A 197 -0.96 -10.54 12.77
C GLU A 197 0.22 -9.56 12.62
N ILE A 198 0.02 -8.56 11.77
CA ILE A 198 0.98 -7.46 11.65
C ILE A 198 1.04 -6.63 12.94
N THR A 199 -0.06 -6.58 13.68
CA THR A 199 -0.13 -5.89 14.98
C THR A 199 0.78 -6.54 16.02
N ASP A 200 0.93 -7.87 15.99
CA ASP A 200 1.86 -8.57 16.89
C ASP A 200 3.32 -8.28 16.53
N LEU A 201 3.61 -8.16 15.23
CA LEU A 201 4.93 -7.72 14.76
C LEU A 201 5.24 -6.29 15.22
N ASN A 202 4.29 -5.37 15.06
CA ASN A 202 4.42 -4.00 15.53
C ASN A 202 4.59 -3.92 17.06
N ARG A 203 3.90 -4.79 17.80
CA ARG A 203 4.02 -4.87 19.27
C ARG A 203 5.43 -5.27 19.69
N GLN A 204 6.08 -6.23 19.01
CA GLN A 204 7.47 -6.58 19.30
C GLN A 204 8.40 -5.36 19.18
N TYR A 205 8.25 -4.58 18.10
CA TYR A 205 9.05 -3.36 17.94
C TYR A 205 8.70 -2.28 18.97
N LEU A 206 7.45 -2.19 19.40
CA LEU A 206 7.03 -1.27 20.44
C LEU A 206 7.66 -1.64 21.81
N GLU A 207 7.63 -2.92 22.16
CA GLU A 207 8.24 -3.46 23.39
C GLU A 207 9.77 -3.27 23.43
N GLU A 208 10.41 -3.29 22.27
CA GLU A 208 11.84 -2.96 22.10
C GLU A 208 12.13 -1.45 22.15
N GLY A 209 11.09 -0.60 22.24
CA GLY A 209 11.23 0.86 22.22
C GLY A 209 11.67 1.42 20.87
N ARG A 210 11.50 0.67 19.78
CA ARG A 210 11.98 1.01 18.44
C ARG A 210 10.88 1.51 17.50
N LEU A 211 9.59 1.26 17.78
CA LEU A 211 8.50 1.58 16.88
C LEU A 211 8.23 3.09 16.84
N ALA A 212 8.36 3.68 15.66
CA ALA A 212 7.88 5.02 15.38
C ALA A 212 6.45 4.96 14.84
N VAL A 213 5.56 5.80 15.36
CA VAL A 213 4.19 5.97 14.85
C VAL A 213 4.01 7.41 14.40
N GLU A 214 3.87 7.60 13.09
CA GLU A 214 3.58 8.89 12.48
C GLU A 214 2.06 9.09 12.37
N THR A 215 1.55 10.26 12.77
CA THR A 215 0.12 10.54 12.66
C THR A 215 -0.20 11.26 11.36
N MET A 216 -1.10 10.69 10.59
CA MET A 216 -1.71 11.34 9.42
C MET A 216 -2.85 12.24 9.91
N GLY A 217 -2.58 13.55 9.96
CA GLY A 217 -3.53 14.56 10.44
C GLY A 217 -4.57 14.97 9.40
N ARG A 218 -5.23 16.11 9.65
CA ARG A 218 -6.17 16.71 8.69
C ARG A 218 -5.44 17.06 7.38
N GLY A 219 -6.11 16.82 6.26
CA GLY A 219 -5.52 17.02 4.92
C GLY A 219 -4.95 15.75 4.30
N TYR A 220 -4.91 14.63 5.05
CA TYR A 220 -4.74 13.29 4.50
C TYR A 220 -6.06 12.57 4.40
N ALA A 221 -6.20 11.75 3.37
CA ALA A 221 -7.26 10.76 3.24
C ALA A 221 -6.61 9.38 3.18
N TRP A 222 -7.13 8.48 4.00
CA TRP A 222 -6.89 7.05 3.93
C TRP A 222 -8.21 6.35 3.72
N LEU A 223 -8.30 5.53 2.68
CA LEU A 223 -9.50 4.81 2.29
C LEU A 223 -9.17 3.32 2.23
N ASP A 224 -9.89 2.51 3.00
CA ASP A 224 -9.91 1.06 2.85
C ASP A 224 -11.07 0.69 1.92
N THR A 225 -10.81 -0.04 0.87
CA THR A 225 -11.84 -0.40 -0.12
C THR A 225 -12.45 -1.77 0.17
N GLY A 226 -12.66 -2.07 1.45
CA GLY A 226 -13.04 -3.41 1.94
C GLY A 226 -14.50 -3.79 1.78
N THR A 227 -15.39 -2.84 1.46
CA THR A 227 -16.84 -3.05 1.29
C THR A 227 -17.32 -2.36 0.02
N HIS A 228 -18.54 -2.72 -0.47
CA HIS A 228 -19.15 -2.05 -1.63
C HIS A 228 -19.26 -0.53 -1.41
N GLN A 229 -19.66 -0.12 -0.20
CA GLN A 229 -19.78 1.30 0.15
C GLN A 229 -18.42 1.99 0.12
N SER A 230 -17.41 1.46 0.80
CA SER A 230 -16.08 2.09 0.83
C SER A 230 -15.40 2.11 -0.54
N LEU A 231 -15.66 1.13 -1.41
CA LEU A 231 -15.19 1.14 -2.80
C LEU A 231 -15.87 2.26 -3.61
N ALA A 232 -17.18 2.46 -3.44
CA ALA A 232 -17.93 3.53 -4.09
C ALA A 232 -17.47 4.90 -3.58
N ASP A 233 -17.27 5.05 -2.26
CA ASP A 233 -16.79 6.28 -1.65
C ASP A 233 -15.37 6.64 -2.14
N ALA A 234 -14.47 5.66 -2.24
CA ALA A 234 -13.13 5.85 -2.81
C ALA A 234 -13.20 6.31 -4.27
N THR A 235 -14.06 5.68 -5.09
CA THR A 235 -14.26 6.07 -6.48
C THR A 235 -14.78 7.51 -6.59
N ASN A 236 -15.76 7.90 -5.77
CA ASN A 236 -16.31 9.25 -5.76
C ASN A 236 -15.29 10.29 -5.27
N PHE A 237 -14.50 9.96 -4.26
CA PHE A 237 -13.42 10.81 -3.75
C PHE A 237 -12.38 11.10 -4.84
N VAL A 238 -11.85 10.06 -5.49
CA VAL A 238 -10.86 10.20 -6.56
C VAL A 238 -11.44 10.99 -7.73
N ARG A 239 -12.66 10.65 -8.17
CA ARG A 239 -13.35 11.37 -9.25
C ARG A 239 -13.48 12.86 -8.95
N ALA A 240 -13.96 13.21 -7.75
CA ALA A 240 -14.17 14.61 -7.38
C ALA A 240 -12.88 15.44 -7.44
N LEU A 241 -11.75 14.87 -7.03
CA LEU A 241 -10.46 15.54 -7.10
C LEU A 241 -9.96 15.68 -8.53
N VAL A 242 -10.00 14.59 -9.30
CA VAL A 242 -9.57 14.58 -10.72
C VAL A 242 -10.39 15.55 -11.54
N ASP A 243 -11.74 15.54 -11.41
CA ASP A 243 -12.63 16.43 -12.14
C ASP A 243 -12.41 17.91 -11.79
N ARG A 244 -12.04 18.21 -10.55
CA ARG A 244 -11.83 19.61 -10.10
C ARG A 244 -10.46 20.15 -10.43
N GLN A 245 -9.42 19.34 -10.34
CA GLN A 245 -8.03 19.77 -10.52
C GLN A 245 -7.49 19.54 -11.92
N GLY A 246 -8.10 18.63 -12.69
CA GLY A 246 -7.57 18.17 -13.97
C GLY A 246 -6.25 17.38 -13.83
N LEU A 247 -5.91 16.96 -12.60
CA LEU A 247 -4.71 16.19 -12.29
C LEU A 247 -5.10 14.76 -11.88
N GLN A 248 -4.37 13.79 -12.38
CA GLN A 248 -4.59 12.39 -12.04
C GLN A 248 -4.02 12.05 -10.66
N ILE A 249 -4.76 11.24 -9.89
CA ILE A 249 -4.27 10.62 -8.66
C ILE A 249 -3.70 9.25 -9.02
N ALA A 250 -2.57 8.88 -8.41
CA ALA A 250 -1.91 7.59 -8.60
C ALA A 250 -1.62 7.26 -10.10
N CYS A 251 -1.24 8.27 -10.87
CA CYS A 251 -0.77 8.09 -12.24
C CYS A 251 0.69 7.63 -12.18
N ILE A 252 0.90 6.33 -12.30
CA ILE A 252 2.23 5.72 -12.14
C ILE A 252 3.23 6.18 -13.21
N GLU A 253 2.76 6.45 -14.42
CA GLU A 253 3.59 6.96 -15.53
C GLU A 253 4.03 8.39 -15.28
N GLU A 254 3.15 9.25 -14.76
CA GLU A 254 3.49 10.62 -14.37
C GLU A 254 4.52 10.62 -13.23
N ILE A 255 4.31 9.76 -12.19
CA ILE A 255 5.24 9.66 -11.07
C ILE A 255 6.62 9.19 -11.56
N ALA A 256 6.67 8.18 -12.43
CA ALA A 256 7.92 7.70 -13.02
C ALA A 256 8.64 8.79 -13.82
N TRP A 257 7.92 9.55 -14.62
CA TRP A 257 8.47 10.67 -15.38
C TRP A 257 8.96 11.82 -14.49
N ARG A 258 8.17 12.23 -13.51
CA ARG A 258 8.56 13.30 -12.57
C ARG A 258 9.76 12.92 -11.70
N ASN A 259 9.90 11.64 -11.38
CA ASN A 259 11.07 11.10 -10.66
C ASN A 259 12.29 10.90 -11.57
N GLY A 260 12.19 11.16 -12.90
CA GLY A 260 13.28 10.95 -13.84
C GLY A 260 13.60 9.47 -14.10
N TRP A 261 12.67 8.56 -13.80
CA TRP A 261 12.86 7.12 -14.03
C TRP A 261 12.62 6.75 -15.50
N ILE A 262 11.82 7.54 -16.19
CA ILE A 262 11.63 7.50 -17.64
C ILE A 262 11.81 8.91 -18.20
N ASP A 263 12.23 8.98 -19.45
CA ASP A 263 12.36 10.23 -20.19
C ASP A 263 11.05 10.62 -20.91
N ALA A 264 11.06 11.76 -21.60
CA ALA A 264 9.92 12.24 -22.36
C ALA A 264 9.52 11.29 -23.49
N SER A 265 10.45 10.53 -24.07
CA SER A 265 10.14 9.54 -25.10
C SER A 265 9.44 8.32 -24.53
N GLY A 266 9.87 7.88 -23.35
CA GLY A 266 9.20 6.82 -22.57
C GLY A 266 7.76 7.18 -22.22
N LEU A 267 7.54 8.40 -21.69
CA LEU A 267 6.19 8.89 -21.41
C LEU A 267 5.32 8.92 -22.67
N SER A 268 5.89 9.28 -23.85
CA SER A 268 5.14 9.26 -25.12
C SER A 268 4.67 7.86 -25.51
N ARG A 269 5.58 6.90 -25.45
CA ARG A 269 5.23 5.52 -25.79
C ARG A 269 4.11 4.99 -24.90
N LEU A 270 4.19 5.28 -23.58
CA LEU A 270 3.14 4.92 -22.64
C LEU A 270 1.81 5.61 -22.95
N ALA A 271 1.83 6.93 -23.22
CA ALA A 271 0.63 7.66 -23.61
C ALA A 271 -0.02 7.09 -24.89
N ASP A 272 0.79 6.66 -25.86
CA ASP A 272 0.32 6.07 -27.13
C ASP A 272 -0.27 4.67 -26.93
N SER A 273 0.24 3.88 -25.99
CA SER A 273 -0.31 2.56 -25.65
C SER A 273 -1.75 2.64 -25.10
N TYR A 274 -2.11 3.76 -24.44
CA TYR A 274 -3.46 4.03 -23.96
C TYR A 274 -4.42 4.56 -25.02
N GLY A 275 -3.96 4.76 -26.25
CA GLY A 275 -4.77 5.17 -27.40
C GLY A 275 -5.52 6.48 -27.18
N LYS A 276 -6.84 6.47 -27.48
CA LYS A 276 -7.70 7.66 -27.37
C LYS A 276 -8.38 7.83 -26.01
N SER A 277 -8.01 7.02 -25.00
CA SER A 277 -8.57 7.13 -23.65
C SER A 277 -8.28 8.50 -23.02
N SER A 278 -9.11 8.94 -22.08
CA SER A 278 -8.88 10.15 -21.29
C SER A 278 -7.55 10.09 -20.52
N TYR A 279 -7.17 8.90 -20.06
CA TYR A 279 -5.90 8.66 -19.40
C TYR A 279 -4.70 8.90 -20.34
N GLY A 280 -4.73 8.35 -21.57
CA GLY A 280 -3.72 8.61 -22.58
C GLY A 280 -3.66 10.08 -23.02
N GLN A 281 -4.81 10.77 -23.10
CA GLN A 281 -4.87 12.22 -23.36
C GLN A 281 -4.21 13.03 -22.25
N TYR A 282 -4.46 12.67 -20.99
CA TYR A 282 -3.80 13.29 -19.84
C TYR A 282 -2.28 13.18 -19.91
N LEU A 283 -1.74 11.97 -20.16
CA LEU A 283 -0.29 11.76 -20.29
C LEU A 283 0.34 12.60 -21.40
N ARG A 284 -0.35 12.76 -22.54
CA ARG A 284 0.11 13.64 -23.64
C ARG A 284 0.15 15.11 -23.21
N GLY A 285 -0.78 15.53 -22.36
CA GLY A 285 -0.87 16.89 -21.84
C GLY A 285 0.22 17.26 -20.84
N LEU A 286 0.90 16.29 -20.22
CA LEU A 286 1.96 16.54 -19.22
C LEU A 286 3.22 17.24 -19.79
N ARG A 287 3.34 17.37 -21.10
CA ARG A 287 4.50 17.92 -21.80
C ARG A 287 4.36 19.39 -22.18
N GLY A 288 3.16 19.96 -21.98
CA GLY A 288 2.84 21.34 -22.34
C GLY A 288 3.38 22.39 -21.38
#